data_12fea133be8ee1378a7fe7aca9a477fb
#
_entry.id   12fea133be8ee1378a7fe7aca9a477fb
#
_cell.length_a   1.000
_cell.length_b   1.000
_cell.length_c   1.000
_cell.angle_alpha   90.00
_cell.angle_beta   90.00
_cell.angle_gamma   90.00
#
_symmetry.space_group_name_H-M   'P 1'
#
loop_
_entity.id
_entity.type
_entity.pdbx_description
1 polymer ?
#
loop_
_entity_poly.entity_id
_entity_poly.type
_entity_poly.pdbx_seq_one_letter_code
_entity_poly.pdbx_strand_id
1 'polypeptide(L)'
;MENLVQVDSQTPFLMPQDLKDWLPKNHIVHFIIEAVEAVSPKVSFHLNKRGSGSKQFNPEMMMELLIYSYCTKRFSSYAIEKATYTDIPTMYITAMEHPDHNTINNFRKNNREAFKKVFTQLLLLAQTTGLMKKIGTISVDGTKIHANASKHKAVSYKYAKEQIEKYEKEVDEILKEAEKIDNTENDVNLPEEIAVREKRISVLKNAVKQMEETQKEMIQEKMPKEPENKVDDKAQVNFTDSESRIMKFGNSNNFEQSYNLQAAVDTDSKMIVGTYPTQKCNDKAELKNCVESVPEELEKEENVFVCADTGYFSSSLIEKTEKEHPDVKVICATEREPHGKTVKQIFEKLPERLLEEKSGETMSKEKMRTRLKTQEGQKIYSKRKTTVEPVFGIIKRVMGFRQFLMRGLENIGIEWDLVTISYNVSRMYALKNLSLAKM
;
A
#
# COMPACT_ATOMS: atom_id res chain seq x y z
N MET A 1 -46.91 29.34 13.72
CA MET A 1 -45.82 29.92 12.86
C MET A 1 -44.61 29.02 13.04
N GLU A 2 -44.19 28.36 11.98
CA GLU A 2 -42.99 27.56 12.01
C GLU A 2 -41.78 28.47 12.23
N ASN A 3 -40.97 28.13 13.22
CA ASN A 3 -39.81 28.90 13.61
C ASN A 3 -38.64 28.50 12.67
N LEU A 4 -38.71 28.87 11.38
CA LEU A 4 -37.74 28.57 10.37
C LEU A 4 -36.66 29.67 10.32
N VAL A 5 -35.39 29.25 10.24
CA VAL A 5 -34.30 30.18 9.98
C VAL A 5 -34.40 30.68 8.54
N GLN A 6 -34.57 31.99 8.38
CA GLN A 6 -34.53 32.60 7.04
C GLN A 6 -33.10 32.61 6.50
N VAL A 7 -32.89 32.03 5.33
CA VAL A 7 -31.61 31.99 4.63
C VAL A 7 -31.74 32.80 3.36
N ASP A 8 -30.92 33.85 3.25
CA ASP A 8 -30.78 34.62 2.03
C ASP A 8 -29.37 34.44 1.45
N SER A 9 -29.27 33.72 0.36
CA SER A 9 -28.01 33.45 -0.33
C SER A 9 -27.46 34.68 -1.11
N GLN A 10 -28.25 35.74 -1.22
CA GLN A 10 -27.84 36.98 -1.90
C GLN A 10 -27.28 38.03 -0.93
N THR A 11 -27.34 37.82 0.36
CA THR A 11 -26.79 38.72 1.36
C THR A 11 -25.27 38.78 1.22
N PRO A 12 -24.66 39.96 0.93
CA PRO A 12 -23.21 40.07 0.89
C PRO A 12 -22.64 40.00 2.30
N PHE A 13 -21.71 39.10 2.52
CA PHE A 13 -20.96 39.00 3.79
C PHE A 13 -19.58 39.64 3.66
N LEU A 14 -19.19 40.44 4.65
CA LEU A 14 -17.81 40.87 4.83
C LEU A 14 -17.02 39.70 5.44
N MET A 15 -16.13 39.14 4.64
CA MET A 15 -15.31 38.01 5.06
C MET A 15 -13.95 38.49 5.56
N PRO A 16 -13.34 37.83 6.57
CA PRO A 16 -11.98 38.13 6.97
C PRO A 16 -11.01 38.07 5.78
N GLN A 17 -10.03 38.95 5.71
CA GLN A 17 -9.04 38.97 4.64
C GLN A 17 -8.04 37.82 4.77
N ASP A 18 -7.77 37.38 6.01
CA ASP A 18 -6.86 36.26 6.27
C ASP A 18 -7.63 34.93 6.24
N LEU A 19 -7.23 34.02 5.37
CA LEU A 19 -7.80 32.66 5.28
C LEU A 19 -7.67 31.88 6.59
N LYS A 20 -6.68 32.21 7.41
CA LYS A 20 -6.48 31.60 8.73
C LYS A 20 -7.64 31.86 9.68
N ASP A 21 -8.27 33.02 9.58
CA ASP A 21 -9.40 33.41 10.43
C ASP A 21 -10.70 32.67 10.08
N TRP A 22 -10.75 32.07 8.87
CA TRP A 22 -11.89 31.26 8.43
C TRP A 22 -11.84 29.83 8.97
N LEU A 23 -10.67 29.41 9.47
CA LEU A 23 -10.41 28.06 9.91
C LEU A 23 -10.51 27.96 11.42
N PRO A 24 -11.22 26.95 11.96
CA PRO A 24 -11.20 26.69 13.39
C PRO A 24 -9.75 26.50 13.87
N LYS A 25 -9.40 27.07 15.04
CA LYS A 25 -8.05 26.98 15.62
C LYS A 25 -7.56 25.54 15.81
N ASN A 26 -8.48 24.59 16.00
CA ASN A 26 -8.21 23.17 16.12
C ASN A 26 -8.43 22.39 14.81
N HIS A 27 -8.43 23.05 13.64
CA HIS A 27 -8.55 22.34 12.36
C HIS A 27 -7.27 21.54 12.06
N ILE A 28 -7.43 20.32 11.52
CA ILE A 28 -6.30 19.40 11.21
C ILE A 28 -5.25 20.03 10.28
N VAL A 29 -5.63 21.00 9.46
CA VAL A 29 -4.72 21.66 8.51
C VAL A 29 -3.53 22.31 9.24
N HIS A 30 -3.77 22.96 10.38
CA HIS A 30 -2.69 23.58 11.17
C HIS A 30 -1.69 22.53 11.67
N PHE A 31 -2.21 21.39 12.14
CA PHE A 31 -1.37 20.28 12.57
C PHE A 31 -0.54 19.66 11.42
N ILE A 32 -1.13 19.56 10.21
CA ILE A 32 -0.42 19.05 9.03
C ILE A 32 0.73 19.98 8.66
N ILE A 33 0.50 21.30 8.61
CA ILE A 33 1.53 22.30 8.32
C ILE A 33 2.65 22.20 9.35
N GLU A 34 2.34 22.29 10.65
CA GLU A 34 3.30 22.16 11.73
C GLU A 34 4.13 20.86 11.66
N ALA A 35 3.47 19.73 11.34
CA ALA A 35 4.13 18.45 11.26
C ALA A 35 5.06 18.35 10.04
N VAL A 36 4.66 18.88 8.87
CA VAL A 36 5.50 18.90 7.67
C VAL A 36 6.67 19.84 7.85
N GLU A 37 6.46 21.07 8.34
CA GLU A 37 7.52 22.03 8.66
C GLU A 37 8.56 21.45 9.63
N ALA A 38 8.13 20.68 10.64
CA ALA A 38 9.02 20.05 11.61
C ALA A 38 9.91 18.95 11.01
N VAL A 39 9.45 18.24 9.97
CA VAL A 39 10.18 17.12 9.37
C VAL A 39 10.91 17.48 8.08
N SER A 40 10.47 18.49 7.35
CA SER A 40 10.98 18.85 6.03
C SER A 40 12.47 19.23 6.02
N PRO A 41 13.10 19.83 7.04
CA PRO A 41 14.53 20.10 7.05
C PRO A 41 15.41 18.84 6.93
N LYS A 42 14.84 17.67 7.21
CA LYS A 42 15.50 16.37 7.12
C LYS A 42 15.17 15.60 5.84
N VAL A 43 14.36 16.19 4.95
CA VAL A 43 13.85 15.57 3.72
C VAL A 43 14.44 16.27 2.52
N SER A 44 15.00 15.51 1.59
CA SER A 44 15.46 16.04 0.30
C SER A 44 14.39 15.87 -0.75
N PHE A 45 13.88 16.98 -1.27
CA PHE A 45 12.90 16.99 -2.35
C PHE A 45 13.58 17.10 -3.71
N HIS A 46 12.99 16.47 -4.71
CA HIS A 46 13.40 16.63 -6.09
C HIS A 46 13.03 18.03 -6.60
N LEU A 47 14.03 18.79 -7.01
CA LEU A 47 13.87 20.09 -7.63
C LEU A 47 14.43 20.06 -9.07
N ASN A 48 13.64 20.58 -10.03
CA ASN A 48 14.13 20.72 -11.39
C ASN A 48 15.23 21.79 -11.45
N LYS A 49 16.44 21.43 -11.84
CA LYS A 49 17.60 22.32 -11.91
C LYS A 49 17.62 23.23 -13.16
N ARG A 50 16.67 23.10 -14.09
CA ARG A 50 16.67 23.86 -15.35
C ARG A 50 16.04 25.23 -15.14
N GLY A 51 16.80 26.29 -15.39
CA GLY A 51 16.38 27.69 -15.26
C GLY A 51 15.43 28.21 -16.36
N SER A 52 14.90 27.35 -17.25
CA SER A 52 13.92 27.72 -18.27
C SER A 52 12.57 27.04 -17.95
N GLY A 53 11.52 27.83 -17.74
CA GLY A 53 10.17 27.36 -17.47
C GLY A 53 9.47 28.18 -16.37
N SER A 54 8.23 27.85 -16.05
CA SER A 54 7.49 28.43 -14.93
C SER A 54 8.15 28.11 -13.59
N LYS A 55 7.99 28.99 -12.61
CA LYS A 55 8.48 28.76 -11.21
C LYS A 55 7.90 27.46 -10.66
N GLN A 56 8.71 26.73 -9.91
CA GLN A 56 8.26 25.53 -9.22
C GLN A 56 7.53 25.93 -7.93
N PHE A 57 6.51 25.16 -7.59
CA PHE A 57 5.86 25.28 -6.29
C PHE A 57 6.80 24.82 -5.17
N ASN A 58 6.64 25.40 -3.98
CA ASN A 58 7.37 24.96 -2.80
C ASN A 58 7.06 23.47 -2.50
N PRO A 59 8.08 22.61 -2.38
CA PRO A 59 7.88 21.18 -2.13
C PRO A 59 7.22 20.88 -0.79
N GLU A 60 7.43 21.69 0.25
CA GLU A 60 6.76 21.56 1.54
C GLU A 60 5.26 21.78 1.38
N MET A 61 4.87 22.89 0.74
CA MET A 61 3.47 23.18 0.40
C MET A 61 2.83 22.05 -0.41
N MET A 62 3.54 21.50 -1.39
CA MET A 62 3.03 20.37 -2.19
C MET A 62 2.85 19.09 -1.35
N MET A 63 3.72 18.85 -0.37
CA MET A 63 3.60 17.74 0.58
C MET A 63 2.40 17.93 1.52
N GLU A 64 2.23 19.12 2.08
CA GLU A 64 1.08 19.51 2.91
C GLU A 64 -0.24 19.35 2.16
N LEU A 65 -0.29 19.85 0.91
CA LEU A 65 -1.42 19.73 0.01
C LEU A 65 -1.82 18.26 -0.21
N LEU A 66 -0.84 17.39 -0.46
CA LEU A 66 -1.09 15.97 -0.68
C LEU A 66 -1.55 15.27 0.59
N ILE A 67 -0.88 15.48 1.72
CA ILE A 67 -1.26 14.86 3.00
C ILE A 67 -2.68 15.30 3.39
N TYR A 68 -2.98 16.61 3.32
CA TYR A 68 -4.31 17.12 3.63
C TYR A 68 -5.38 16.53 2.71
N SER A 69 -5.09 16.47 1.41
CA SER A 69 -6.02 15.93 0.42
C SER A 69 -6.35 14.45 0.69
N TYR A 70 -5.35 13.64 1.03
CA TYR A 70 -5.56 12.24 1.37
C TYR A 70 -6.29 12.06 2.71
N CYS A 71 -6.02 12.90 3.72
CA CYS A 71 -6.81 12.93 4.96
C CYS A 71 -8.29 13.24 4.70
N THR A 72 -8.57 14.08 3.69
CA THR A 72 -9.93 14.51 3.31
C THR A 72 -10.54 13.72 2.14
N LYS A 73 -10.00 12.53 1.82
CA LYS A 73 -10.49 11.59 0.79
C LYS A 73 -10.38 12.10 -0.66
N ARG A 74 -9.49 13.03 -0.93
CA ARG A 74 -9.21 13.54 -2.27
C ARG A 74 -7.92 12.91 -2.79
N PHE A 75 -8.04 11.82 -3.55
CA PHE A 75 -6.88 11.05 -4.04
C PHE A 75 -6.50 11.42 -5.48
N SER A 76 -7.47 11.82 -6.29
CA SER A 76 -7.25 12.20 -7.68
C SER A 76 -6.62 13.59 -7.78
N SER A 77 -5.59 13.74 -8.64
CA SER A 77 -4.94 15.01 -8.89
C SER A 77 -5.92 16.09 -9.41
N TYR A 78 -6.91 15.70 -10.21
CA TYR A 78 -7.99 16.60 -10.64
C TYR A 78 -8.86 17.09 -9.49
N ALA A 79 -9.17 16.19 -8.52
CA ALA A 79 -9.94 16.60 -7.34
C ALA A 79 -9.12 17.50 -6.42
N ILE A 80 -7.80 17.28 -6.34
CA ILE A 80 -6.88 18.11 -5.56
C ILE A 80 -6.75 19.50 -6.21
N GLU A 81 -6.51 19.57 -7.51
CA GLU A 81 -6.49 20.83 -8.27
C GLU A 81 -7.80 21.60 -8.07
N LYS A 82 -8.96 20.96 -8.25
CA LYS A 82 -10.26 21.61 -8.02
C LYS A 82 -10.39 22.14 -6.60
N ALA A 83 -9.89 21.43 -5.60
CA ALA A 83 -9.96 21.84 -4.20
C ALA A 83 -9.17 23.14 -3.93
N THR A 84 -8.09 23.43 -4.67
CA THR A 84 -7.36 24.69 -4.54
C THR A 84 -8.20 25.92 -4.87
N TYR A 85 -9.31 25.75 -5.62
CA TYR A 85 -10.25 26.81 -5.95
C TYR A 85 -11.50 26.85 -5.08
N THR A 86 -11.82 25.75 -4.34
CA THR A 86 -13.14 25.59 -3.72
C THR A 86 -13.11 25.21 -2.25
N ASP A 87 -11.96 24.85 -1.71
CA ASP A 87 -11.80 24.36 -0.34
C ASP A 87 -10.88 25.26 0.46
N ILE A 88 -11.42 25.96 1.44
CA ILE A 88 -10.70 26.98 2.21
C ILE A 88 -9.40 26.45 2.84
N PRO A 89 -9.37 25.29 3.52
CA PRO A 89 -8.11 24.74 4.04
C PRO A 89 -7.08 24.47 2.95
N THR A 90 -7.52 24.03 1.77
CA THR A 90 -6.62 23.81 0.63
C THR A 90 -6.06 25.12 0.09
N MET A 91 -6.91 26.17 -0.06
CA MET A 91 -6.49 27.52 -0.40
C MET A 91 -5.49 28.08 0.61
N TYR A 92 -5.69 27.81 1.89
CA TYR A 92 -4.78 28.23 2.96
C TYR A 92 -3.41 27.57 2.82
N ILE A 93 -3.34 26.25 2.59
CA ILE A 93 -2.08 25.51 2.34
C ILE A 93 -1.36 26.09 1.13
N THR A 94 -2.08 26.31 0.04
CA THR A 94 -1.47 26.75 -1.24
C THR A 94 -1.26 28.27 -1.33
N ALA A 95 -1.63 29.04 -0.31
CA ALA A 95 -1.60 30.50 -0.32
C ALA A 95 -2.28 31.08 -1.58
N MET A 96 -3.44 30.51 -1.96
CA MET A 96 -4.20 30.85 -3.18
C MET A 96 -3.51 30.51 -4.50
N GLU A 97 -2.44 29.76 -4.49
CA GLU A 97 -1.83 29.20 -5.69
C GLU A 97 -2.54 27.91 -6.12
N HIS A 98 -2.53 27.64 -7.42
CA HIS A 98 -3.33 26.56 -8.04
C HIS A 98 -2.44 25.61 -8.86
N PRO A 99 -1.69 24.69 -8.21
CA PRO A 99 -0.95 23.66 -8.95
C PRO A 99 -1.91 22.78 -9.74
N ASP A 100 -1.64 22.62 -11.03
CA ASP A 100 -2.43 21.78 -11.92
C ASP A 100 -2.24 20.27 -11.62
N HIS A 101 -3.15 19.46 -12.14
CA HIS A 101 -3.13 18.02 -11.94
C HIS A 101 -1.86 17.34 -12.46
N ASN A 102 -1.21 17.87 -13.50
CA ASN A 102 0.05 17.34 -14.01
C ASN A 102 1.21 17.64 -13.05
N THR A 103 1.26 18.87 -12.53
CA THR A 103 2.24 19.29 -11.51
C THR A 103 2.11 18.41 -10.25
N ILE A 104 0.88 18.18 -9.77
CA ILE A 104 0.59 17.31 -8.63
C ILE A 104 1.06 15.86 -8.90
N ASN A 105 0.76 15.31 -10.10
CA ASN A 105 1.19 13.97 -10.48
C ASN A 105 2.70 13.86 -10.62
N ASN A 106 3.35 14.85 -11.23
CA ASN A 106 4.80 14.87 -11.40
C ASN A 106 5.51 14.99 -10.05
N PHE A 107 4.98 15.81 -9.14
CA PHE A 107 5.52 15.90 -7.78
C PHE A 107 5.46 14.54 -7.07
N ARG A 108 4.34 13.83 -7.12
CA ARG A 108 4.23 12.48 -6.56
C ARG A 108 5.30 11.54 -7.12
N LYS A 109 5.40 11.43 -8.44
CA LYS A 109 6.31 10.50 -9.11
C LYS A 109 7.79 10.81 -8.83
N ASN A 110 8.15 12.09 -8.80
CA ASN A 110 9.54 12.52 -8.69
C ASN A 110 10.06 12.54 -7.25
N ASN A 111 9.20 12.46 -6.24
CA ASN A 111 9.56 12.60 -4.83
C ASN A 111 9.37 11.31 -4.00
N ARG A 112 9.48 10.13 -4.63
CA ARG A 112 9.30 8.83 -3.95
C ARG A 112 10.11 8.70 -2.67
N GLU A 113 11.42 8.97 -2.73
CA GLU A 113 12.29 8.83 -1.56
C GLU A 113 11.96 9.88 -0.48
N ALA A 114 11.45 11.05 -0.89
CA ALA A 114 10.97 12.06 0.05
C ALA A 114 9.76 11.55 0.85
N PHE A 115 8.80 10.85 0.22
CA PHE A 115 7.65 10.27 0.94
C PHE A 115 8.09 9.23 1.97
N LYS A 116 8.99 8.33 1.63
CA LYS A 116 9.54 7.36 2.58
C LYS A 116 10.24 8.06 3.75
N LYS A 117 11.02 9.10 3.45
CA LYS A 117 11.71 9.86 4.49
C LYS A 117 10.73 10.64 5.37
N VAL A 118 9.69 11.26 4.80
CA VAL A 118 8.60 11.90 5.55
C VAL A 118 7.91 10.90 6.46
N PHE A 119 7.59 9.70 5.97
CA PHE A 119 6.99 8.63 6.78
C PHE A 119 7.85 8.33 8.01
N THR A 120 9.16 8.08 7.84
CA THR A 120 10.08 7.82 8.94
C THR A 120 10.19 9.01 9.90
N GLN A 121 10.34 10.23 9.38
CA GLN A 121 10.51 11.43 10.22
C GLN A 121 9.24 11.77 11.02
N LEU A 122 8.05 11.52 10.49
CA LEU A 122 6.79 11.67 11.23
C LEU A 122 6.68 10.67 12.39
N LEU A 123 7.14 9.44 12.21
CA LEU A 123 7.19 8.46 13.30
C LEU A 123 8.19 8.87 14.39
N LEU A 124 9.37 9.36 14.01
CA LEU A 124 10.34 9.92 14.95
C LEU A 124 9.79 11.15 15.70
N LEU A 125 9.07 12.02 14.99
CA LEU A 125 8.37 13.16 15.60
C LEU A 125 7.32 12.66 16.62
N ALA A 126 6.58 11.61 16.30
CA ALA A 126 5.61 11.02 17.22
C ALA A 126 6.26 10.43 18.47
N GLN A 127 7.45 9.83 18.35
CA GLN A 127 8.22 9.34 19.51
C GLN A 127 8.77 10.49 20.35
N THR A 128 9.41 11.48 19.74
CA THR A 128 9.99 12.63 20.46
C THR A 128 8.94 13.49 21.16
N THR A 129 7.73 13.59 20.62
CA THR A 129 6.60 14.30 21.23
C THR A 129 5.81 13.46 22.23
N GLY A 130 6.16 12.20 22.44
CA GLY A 130 5.48 11.29 23.35
C GLY A 130 4.12 10.78 22.87
N LEU A 131 3.72 11.06 21.62
CA LEU A 131 2.50 10.53 21.00
C LEU A 131 2.64 9.02 20.69
N MET A 132 3.85 8.55 20.48
CA MET A 132 4.22 7.14 20.34
C MET A 132 5.35 6.80 21.30
N LYS A 133 5.24 5.68 22.00
CA LYS A 133 6.30 5.16 22.89
C LYS A 133 7.32 4.37 22.07
N LYS A 134 8.34 3.83 22.74
CA LYS A 134 9.22 2.80 22.18
C LYS A 134 8.38 1.63 21.70
N ILE A 135 8.75 1.08 20.56
CA ILE A 135 8.02 -0.04 19.94
C ILE A 135 8.30 -1.32 20.75
N GLY A 136 7.27 -1.83 21.45
CA GLY A 136 7.36 -3.09 22.18
C GLY A 136 6.59 -4.24 21.51
N THR A 137 5.47 -3.93 20.86
CA THR A 137 4.68 -4.95 20.16
C THR A 137 4.11 -4.37 18.87
N ILE A 138 4.35 -5.07 17.76
CA ILE A 138 3.74 -4.77 16.46
C ILE A 138 2.80 -5.89 16.03
N SER A 139 1.74 -5.53 15.32
CA SER A 139 0.83 -6.47 14.68
C SER A 139 1.01 -6.36 13.17
N VAL A 140 1.27 -7.48 12.50
CA VAL A 140 1.45 -7.52 11.05
C VAL A 140 0.25 -8.19 10.39
N ASP A 141 -0.17 -7.65 9.25
CA ASP A 141 -1.23 -8.21 8.42
C ASP A 141 -1.15 -7.65 7.00
N GLY A 142 -1.72 -8.41 6.05
CA GLY A 142 -1.83 -8.01 4.66
C GLY A 142 -3.25 -7.58 4.30
N THR A 143 -3.35 -6.61 3.41
CA THR A 143 -4.65 -6.18 2.89
C THR A 143 -4.61 -5.99 1.38
N LYS A 144 -5.67 -6.43 0.68
CA LYS A 144 -5.78 -6.30 -0.77
C LYS A 144 -6.50 -5.01 -1.12
N ILE A 145 -5.92 -4.25 -2.05
CA ILE A 145 -6.51 -3.03 -2.64
C ILE A 145 -6.57 -3.23 -4.15
N HIS A 146 -7.67 -2.80 -4.77
CA HIS A 146 -7.87 -2.94 -6.21
C HIS A 146 -6.83 -2.16 -7.00
N ALA A 147 -6.28 -2.78 -8.03
CA ALA A 147 -5.46 -2.11 -9.04
C ALA A 147 -6.33 -1.25 -9.97
N ASN A 148 -5.73 -0.29 -10.64
CA ASN A 148 -6.37 0.48 -11.71
C ASN A 148 -6.36 -0.32 -13.02
N ALA A 149 -6.94 -1.51 -12.98
CA ALA A 149 -6.98 -2.43 -14.11
C ALA A 149 -8.22 -3.33 -14.04
N SER A 150 -8.81 -3.60 -15.20
CA SER A 150 -9.93 -4.53 -15.31
C SER A 150 -9.43 -5.96 -15.47
N LYS A 151 -10.01 -6.92 -14.74
CA LYS A 151 -9.71 -8.34 -14.91
C LYS A 151 -9.99 -8.87 -16.32
N HIS A 152 -10.89 -8.23 -17.07
CA HIS A 152 -11.21 -8.60 -18.45
C HIS A 152 -10.11 -8.25 -19.46
N LYS A 153 -9.10 -7.47 -19.05
CA LYS A 153 -7.91 -7.18 -19.85
C LYS A 153 -6.71 -8.06 -19.49
N ALA A 154 -6.93 -9.12 -18.72
CA ALA A 154 -5.90 -10.11 -18.43
C ALA A 154 -5.89 -11.19 -19.54
N VAL A 155 -4.70 -11.64 -19.89
CA VAL A 155 -4.46 -12.73 -20.83
C VAL A 155 -3.74 -13.88 -20.13
N SER A 156 -4.17 -15.13 -20.36
CA SER A 156 -3.45 -16.32 -19.86
C SER A 156 -2.31 -16.70 -20.79
N TYR A 157 -1.29 -17.37 -20.24
CA TYR A 157 -0.11 -17.82 -20.97
C TYR A 157 -0.47 -18.72 -22.17
N LYS A 158 -1.32 -19.71 -21.93
CA LYS A 158 -1.82 -20.61 -22.98
C LYS A 158 -2.53 -19.83 -24.09
N TYR A 159 -3.49 -18.98 -23.72
CA TYR A 159 -4.24 -18.18 -24.69
C TYR A 159 -3.32 -17.23 -25.48
N ALA A 160 -2.35 -16.61 -24.81
CA ALA A 160 -1.39 -15.72 -25.48
C ALA A 160 -0.60 -16.47 -26.55
N LYS A 161 -0.08 -17.68 -26.25
CA LYS A 161 0.63 -18.51 -27.23
C LYS A 161 -0.24 -18.93 -28.39
N GLU A 162 -1.46 -19.43 -28.12
CA GLU A 162 -2.41 -19.80 -29.15
C GLU A 162 -2.76 -18.63 -30.09
N GLN A 163 -2.91 -17.44 -29.56
CA GLN A 163 -3.20 -16.25 -30.37
C GLN A 163 -1.97 -15.78 -31.18
N ILE A 164 -0.76 -15.88 -30.63
CA ILE A 164 0.46 -15.58 -31.38
C ILE A 164 0.56 -16.50 -32.61
N GLU A 165 0.45 -17.80 -32.40
CA GLU A 165 0.50 -18.78 -33.50
C GLU A 165 -0.59 -18.52 -34.55
N LYS A 166 -1.79 -18.17 -34.11
CA LYS A 166 -2.90 -17.84 -35.02
C LYS A 166 -2.60 -16.61 -35.87
N TYR A 167 -2.15 -15.52 -35.21
CA TYR A 167 -1.87 -14.27 -35.94
C TYR A 167 -0.63 -14.39 -36.84
N GLU A 168 0.39 -15.17 -36.45
CA GLU A 168 1.52 -15.47 -37.33
C GLU A 168 1.10 -16.22 -38.58
N LYS A 169 0.19 -17.22 -38.48
CA LYS A 169 -0.39 -17.92 -39.63
C LYS A 169 -1.22 -16.97 -40.50
N GLU A 170 -2.04 -16.11 -39.91
CA GLU A 170 -2.83 -15.13 -40.66
C GLU A 170 -1.93 -14.13 -41.42
N VAL A 171 -0.81 -13.71 -40.86
CA VAL A 171 0.18 -12.84 -41.52
C VAL A 171 0.82 -13.61 -42.71
N ASP A 172 1.24 -14.86 -42.49
CA ASP A 172 1.83 -15.70 -43.54
C ASP A 172 0.84 -15.97 -44.69
N GLU A 173 -0.44 -16.17 -44.40
CA GLU A 173 -1.51 -16.34 -45.41
C GLU A 173 -1.70 -15.06 -46.22
N ILE A 174 -1.78 -13.89 -45.56
CA ILE A 174 -1.89 -12.58 -46.22
C ILE A 174 -0.70 -12.32 -47.13
N LEU A 175 0.53 -12.60 -46.65
CA LEU A 175 1.75 -12.43 -47.46
C LEU A 175 1.74 -13.36 -48.69
N LYS A 176 1.32 -14.63 -48.54
CA LYS A 176 1.19 -15.56 -49.66
C LYS A 176 0.11 -15.16 -50.66
N GLU A 177 -1.00 -14.57 -50.20
CA GLU A 177 -2.02 -14.02 -51.08
C GLU A 177 -1.52 -12.77 -51.80
N ALA A 178 -0.75 -11.89 -51.11
CA ALA A 178 -0.11 -10.74 -51.71
C ALA A 178 0.86 -11.13 -52.83
N GLU A 179 1.69 -12.15 -52.63
CA GLU A 179 2.59 -12.68 -53.65
C GLU A 179 1.87 -13.22 -54.88
N LYS A 180 0.63 -13.70 -54.70
CA LYS A 180 -0.22 -14.16 -55.81
C LYS A 180 -0.90 -12.99 -56.55
N ILE A 181 -1.22 -11.91 -55.85
CA ILE A 181 -1.93 -10.72 -56.38
C ILE A 181 -0.96 -9.74 -57.05
N ASP A 182 0.33 -9.73 -56.71
CA ASP A 182 1.37 -8.96 -57.40
C ASP A 182 1.46 -9.30 -58.91
N ASN A 183 0.75 -10.34 -59.33
CA ASN A 183 0.55 -10.69 -60.76
C ASN A 183 -0.75 -10.14 -61.36
N THR A 184 -1.59 -9.41 -60.62
CA THR A 184 -2.83 -8.79 -61.08
C THR A 184 -3.11 -7.48 -60.37
N GLU A 185 -3.15 -6.37 -61.14
CA GLU A 185 -3.41 -5.00 -60.66
C GLU A 185 -4.74 -4.90 -59.87
N ASN A 186 -4.66 -4.93 -58.54
CA ASN A 186 -5.74 -4.44 -57.67
C ASN A 186 -5.13 -3.97 -56.33
N ASP A 187 -5.32 -2.69 -56.03
CA ASP A 187 -4.97 -2.03 -54.76
C ASP A 187 -5.77 -2.65 -53.60
N VAL A 188 -5.17 -3.55 -52.85
CA VAL A 188 -5.67 -4.01 -51.56
C VAL A 188 -4.85 -3.37 -50.46
N ASN A 189 -5.50 -2.83 -49.42
CA ASN A 189 -4.89 -2.15 -48.26
C ASN A 189 -4.15 -3.14 -47.32
N LEU A 190 -3.30 -4.00 -47.91
CA LEU A 190 -2.53 -5.05 -47.23
C LEU A 190 -1.60 -4.52 -46.08
N PRO A 191 -0.91 -3.35 -46.23
CA PRO A 191 0.03 -2.89 -45.20
C PRO A 191 -0.61 -2.61 -43.85
N GLU A 192 -1.84 -2.07 -43.81
CA GLU A 192 -2.54 -1.75 -42.57
C GLU A 192 -2.98 -2.99 -41.80
N GLU A 193 -3.48 -4.00 -42.49
CA GLU A 193 -3.91 -5.25 -41.85
C GLU A 193 -2.75 -6.04 -41.25
N ILE A 194 -1.62 -6.10 -41.95
CA ILE A 194 -0.39 -6.71 -41.44
C ILE A 194 0.13 -5.96 -40.22
N ALA A 195 0.24 -4.63 -40.30
CA ALA A 195 0.71 -3.79 -39.20
C ALA A 195 -0.13 -3.93 -37.92
N VAL A 196 -1.45 -4.08 -38.05
CA VAL A 196 -2.35 -4.31 -36.91
C VAL A 196 -2.08 -5.68 -36.27
N ARG A 197 -1.86 -6.74 -37.08
CA ARG A 197 -1.57 -8.09 -36.54
C ARG A 197 -0.19 -8.16 -35.92
N GLU A 198 0.83 -7.59 -36.53
CA GLU A 198 2.20 -7.52 -35.99
C GLU A 198 2.23 -6.76 -34.66
N LYS A 199 1.49 -5.66 -34.54
CA LYS A 199 1.35 -4.94 -33.27
C LYS A 199 0.68 -5.79 -32.19
N ARG A 200 -0.33 -6.59 -32.52
CA ARG A 200 -0.96 -7.52 -31.58
C ARG A 200 0.01 -8.64 -31.16
N ILE A 201 0.75 -9.20 -32.12
CA ILE A 201 1.78 -10.22 -31.85
C ILE A 201 2.84 -9.67 -30.90
N SER A 202 3.34 -8.47 -31.14
CA SER A 202 4.35 -7.85 -30.28
C SER A 202 3.87 -7.64 -28.84
N VAL A 203 2.62 -7.20 -28.65
CA VAL A 203 1.99 -7.04 -27.33
C VAL A 203 1.85 -8.39 -26.60
N LEU A 204 1.42 -9.43 -27.32
CA LEU A 204 1.28 -10.78 -26.75
C LEU A 204 2.63 -11.42 -26.43
N LYS A 205 3.65 -11.25 -27.29
CA LYS A 205 5.03 -11.72 -27.03
C LYS A 205 5.63 -11.04 -25.78
N ASN A 206 5.39 -9.76 -25.61
CA ASN A 206 5.82 -9.05 -24.39
C ASN A 206 5.11 -9.60 -23.14
N ALA A 207 3.81 -9.88 -23.21
CA ALA A 207 3.07 -10.49 -22.12
C ALA A 207 3.59 -11.89 -21.76
N VAL A 208 3.87 -12.74 -22.76
CA VAL A 208 4.49 -14.06 -22.58
C VAL A 208 5.84 -13.93 -21.88
N LYS A 209 6.70 -13.03 -22.35
CA LYS A 209 8.02 -12.76 -21.76
C LYS A 209 7.91 -12.36 -20.30
N GLN A 210 7.00 -11.45 -19.96
CA GLN A 210 6.76 -11.05 -18.57
C GLN A 210 6.29 -12.21 -17.68
N MET A 211 5.42 -13.07 -18.19
CA MET A 211 4.98 -14.27 -17.45
C MET A 211 6.15 -15.24 -17.21
N GLU A 212 7.02 -15.42 -18.20
CA GLU A 212 8.22 -16.27 -18.07
C GLU A 212 9.25 -15.69 -17.09
N GLU A 213 9.47 -14.39 -17.11
CA GLU A 213 10.35 -13.69 -16.15
C GLU A 213 9.80 -13.80 -14.72
N THR A 214 8.51 -13.51 -14.51
CA THR A 214 7.86 -13.66 -13.20
C THR A 214 7.93 -15.09 -12.67
N GLN A 215 7.78 -16.08 -13.54
CA GLN A 215 7.90 -17.49 -13.13
C GLN A 215 9.34 -17.85 -12.74
N LYS A 216 10.35 -17.33 -13.44
CA LYS A 216 11.77 -17.54 -13.09
C LYS A 216 12.08 -16.93 -11.72
N GLU A 217 11.58 -15.73 -11.42
CA GLU A 217 11.74 -15.10 -10.10
C GLU A 217 11.08 -15.94 -8.99
N MET A 218 9.87 -16.44 -9.22
CA MET A 218 9.17 -17.31 -8.26
C MET A 218 9.89 -18.65 -8.02
N ILE A 219 10.57 -19.21 -9.02
CA ILE A 219 11.35 -20.43 -8.90
C ILE A 219 12.63 -20.17 -8.10
N GLN A 220 13.32 -19.05 -8.32
CA GLN A 220 14.50 -18.66 -7.57
C GLN A 220 14.20 -18.46 -6.08
N GLU A 221 13.01 -17.92 -5.71
CA GLU A 221 12.57 -17.77 -4.33
C GLU A 221 12.18 -19.10 -3.66
N LYS A 222 11.78 -20.13 -4.41
CA LYS A 222 11.19 -21.38 -3.88
C LYS A 222 12.13 -22.57 -3.72
N MET A 223 13.44 -22.41 -3.59
CA MET A 223 14.45 -23.48 -3.49
C MET A 223 14.62 -24.35 -4.77
N PRO A 224 15.87 -24.67 -5.14
CA PRO A 224 16.20 -25.34 -6.41
C PRO A 224 16.03 -26.86 -6.29
N LYS A 225 14.81 -27.38 -6.24
CA LYS A 225 14.56 -28.83 -6.22
C LYS A 225 13.79 -29.40 -7.41
N GLU A 226 13.29 -28.57 -8.31
CA GLU A 226 12.64 -29.08 -9.53
C GLU A 226 13.09 -28.28 -10.78
N PRO A 227 13.68 -28.96 -11.78
CA PRO A 227 14.09 -28.36 -13.03
C PRO A 227 12.95 -28.40 -14.03
N GLU A 228 11.80 -27.80 -13.77
CA GLU A 228 10.79 -27.56 -14.80
C GLU A 228 10.57 -26.06 -14.98
N ASN A 229 11.31 -25.50 -15.95
CA ASN A 229 11.15 -24.17 -16.52
C ASN A 229 9.80 -24.00 -17.28
N LYS A 230 8.73 -24.66 -16.87
CA LYS A 230 7.45 -24.58 -17.56
C LYS A 230 6.54 -23.58 -16.83
N VAL A 231 6.22 -22.50 -17.53
CA VAL A 231 5.22 -21.53 -17.03
C VAL A 231 3.87 -22.22 -16.95
N ASP A 232 3.14 -21.99 -15.84
CA ASP A 232 1.78 -22.50 -15.72
C ASP A 232 0.90 -21.90 -16.83
N ASP A 233 0.18 -22.74 -17.55
CA ASP A 233 -0.77 -22.37 -18.60
C ASP A 233 -1.82 -21.36 -18.12
N LYS A 234 -2.08 -21.34 -16.80
CA LYS A 234 -3.01 -20.41 -16.13
C LYS A 234 -2.36 -19.11 -15.64
N ALA A 235 -1.03 -18.97 -15.78
CA ALA A 235 -0.36 -17.71 -15.46
C ALA A 235 -0.99 -16.58 -16.28
N GLN A 236 -1.23 -15.42 -15.65
CA GLN A 236 -1.94 -14.32 -16.28
C GLN A 236 -1.18 -13.00 -16.12
N VAL A 237 -1.24 -12.16 -17.13
CA VAL A 237 -0.75 -10.78 -17.14
C VAL A 237 -1.87 -9.86 -17.59
N ASN A 238 -2.00 -8.70 -16.97
CA ASN A 238 -2.97 -7.68 -17.34
C ASN A 238 -2.33 -6.64 -18.26
N PHE A 239 -2.93 -6.36 -19.41
CA PHE A 239 -2.41 -5.39 -20.38
C PHE A 239 -2.46 -3.92 -19.89
N THR A 240 -3.32 -3.62 -18.93
CA THR A 240 -3.45 -2.27 -18.38
C THR A 240 -2.45 -2.01 -17.27
N ASP A 241 -2.19 -3.02 -16.43
CA ASP A 241 -1.25 -2.99 -15.32
C ASP A 241 -0.64 -4.39 -15.16
N SER A 242 0.50 -4.61 -15.81
CA SER A 242 1.17 -5.90 -15.91
C SER A 242 1.72 -6.41 -14.57
N GLU A 243 1.92 -5.51 -13.61
CA GLU A 243 2.41 -5.84 -12.28
C GLU A 243 1.30 -6.15 -11.29
N SER A 244 0.03 -5.84 -11.61
CA SER A 244 -1.11 -6.26 -10.79
C SER A 244 -1.34 -7.78 -10.89
N ARG A 245 -1.95 -8.36 -9.88
CA ARG A 245 -2.25 -9.80 -9.81
C ARG A 245 -3.72 -10.03 -9.51
N ILE A 246 -4.27 -11.13 -10.05
CA ILE A 246 -5.60 -11.58 -9.69
C ILE A 246 -5.57 -12.17 -8.29
N MET A 247 -6.28 -11.53 -7.37
CA MET A 247 -6.33 -11.93 -5.96
C MET A 247 -7.76 -12.13 -5.49
N LYS A 248 -7.96 -13.10 -4.60
CA LYS A 248 -9.25 -13.37 -3.97
C LYS A 248 -9.55 -12.34 -2.90
N PHE A 249 -10.76 -11.76 -2.93
CA PHE A 249 -11.26 -10.83 -1.91
C PHE A 249 -12.17 -11.53 -0.91
N GLY A 250 -11.75 -11.54 0.36
CA GLY A 250 -12.53 -12.11 1.47
C GLY A 250 -12.91 -13.58 1.27
N ASN A 251 -14.07 -13.96 1.78
CA ASN A 251 -14.60 -15.34 1.68
C ASN A 251 -15.42 -15.59 0.41
N SER A 252 -15.71 -14.55 -0.37
CA SER A 252 -16.43 -14.67 -1.65
C SER A 252 -15.52 -15.28 -2.73
N ASN A 253 -16.11 -15.82 -3.79
CA ASN A 253 -15.38 -16.22 -4.98
C ASN A 253 -15.09 -15.03 -5.92
N ASN A 254 -14.98 -13.83 -5.37
CA ASN A 254 -14.65 -12.65 -6.13
C ASN A 254 -13.14 -12.51 -6.26
N PHE A 255 -12.67 -12.53 -7.51
CA PHE A 255 -11.27 -12.36 -7.89
C PHE A 255 -11.14 -11.07 -8.69
N GLU A 256 -10.22 -10.18 -8.26
CA GLU A 256 -9.98 -8.88 -8.90
C GLU A 256 -8.49 -8.59 -9.03
N GLN A 257 -8.15 -7.78 -10.02
CA GLN A 257 -6.79 -7.24 -10.17
C GLN A 257 -6.45 -6.36 -8.97
N SER A 258 -5.36 -6.67 -8.30
CA SER A 258 -5.05 -6.10 -6.99
C SER A 258 -3.56 -6.14 -6.67
N TYR A 259 -3.21 -5.39 -5.65
CA TYR A 259 -1.94 -5.50 -4.93
C TYR A 259 -2.22 -5.92 -3.49
N ASN A 260 -1.30 -6.67 -2.90
CA ASN A 260 -1.31 -7.02 -1.50
C ASN A 260 -0.41 -6.03 -0.75
N LEU A 261 -0.96 -5.37 0.26
CA LEU A 261 -0.28 -4.33 1.01
C LEU A 261 -0.02 -4.83 2.42
N GLN A 262 1.23 -4.92 2.76
CA GLN A 262 1.68 -5.36 4.07
C GLN A 262 1.82 -4.17 5.00
N ALA A 263 1.42 -4.31 6.25
CA ALA A 263 1.60 -3.30 7.28
C ALA A 263 2.00 -3.91 8.62
N ALA A 264 2.97 -3.27 9.26
CA ALA A 264 3.33 -3.44 10.65
C ALA A 264 2.76 -2.26 11.45
N VAL A 265 1.91 -2.53 12.42
CA VAL A 265 1.20 -1.53 13.21
C VAL A 265 1.59 -1.64 14.68
N ASP A 266 2.04 -0.55 15.29
CA ASP A 266 2.31 -0.51 16.71
C ASP A 266 1.01 -0.71 17.53
N THR A 267 1.05 -1.65 18.48
CA THR A 267 -0.17 -2.05 19.19
C THR A 267 -0.68 -1.00 20.16
N ASP A 268 0.12 -0.08 20.62
CA ASP A 268 -0.26 0.92 21.60
C ASP A 268 -0.78 2.20 20.93
N SER A 269 0.01 2.81 20.05
CA SER A 269 -0.38 4.03 19.32
C SER A 269 -1.37 3.78 18.18
N LYS A 270 -1.43 2.57 17.62
CA LYS A 270 -2.14 2.20 16.38
C LYS A 270 -1.59 2.92 15.14
N MET A 271 -0.35 3.37 15.18
CA MET A 271 0.33 3.93 14.03
C MET A 271 0.94 2.83 13.17
N ILE A 272 0.92 3.01 11.87
CA ILE A 272 1.63 2.14 10.92
C ILE A 272 3.10 2.49 11.03
N VAL A 273 3.92 1.53 11.48
CA VAL A 273 5.36 1.72 11.69
C VAL A 273 6.23 1.10 10.60
N GLY A 274 5.64 0.24 9.76
CA GLY A 274 6.29 -0.34 8.59
C GLY A 274 5.26 -0.75 7.56
N THR A 275 5.60 -0.62 6.27
CA THR A 275 4.65 -0.95 5.21
C THR A 275 5.32 -1.06 3.83
N TYR A 276 4.75 -1.87 2.95
CA TYR A 276 5.17 -1.99 1.55
C TYR A 276 4.10 -2.71 0.71
N PRO A 277 4.04 -2.46 -0.61
CA PRO A 277 3.22 -3.22 -1.53
C PRO A 277 3.94 -4.48 -2.00
N THR A 278 3.19 -5.57 -2.23
CA THR A 278 3.68 -6.81 -2.82
C THR A 278 2.71 -7.37 -3.85
N GLN A 279 3.25 -8.13 -4.81
CA GLN A 279 2.47 -8.87 -5.80
C GLN A 279 2.07 -10.27 -5.31
N LYS A 280 2.58 -10.70 -4.14
CA LYS A 280 2.28 -12.02 -3.60
C LYS A 280 0.83 -12.12 -3.13
N CYS A 281 0.13 -13.15 -3.59
CA CYS A 281 -1.28 -13.34 -3.28
C CYS A 281 -1.53 -13.86 -1.87
N ASN A 282 -0.48 -14.36 -1.17
CA ASN A 282 -0.51 -14.88 0.18
C ASN A 282 0.60 -14.24 1.03
N ASP A 283 0.43 -14.27 2.35
CA ASP A 283 1.29 -13.56 3.29
C ASP A 283 2.40 -14.44 3.89
N LYS A 284 2.48 -15.72 3.50
CA LYS A 284 3.33 -16.73 4.15
C LYS A 284 4.82 -16.39 4.19
N ALA A 285 5.32 -15.72 3.15
CA ALA A 285 6.73 -15.34 3.05
C ALA A 285 6.99 -13.86 3.41
N GLU A 286 5.97 -13.14 3.89
CA GLU A 286 6.06 -11.68 4.06
C GLU A 286 6.46 -11.25 5.49
N LEU A 287 6.51 -12.17 6.47
CA LEU A 287 6.81 -11.85 7.87
C LEU A 287 8.13 -11.09 8.04
N LYS A 288 9.19 -11.59 7.44
CA LYS A 288 10.53 -10.98 7.49
C LYS A 288 10.50 -9.57 6.89
N ASN A 289 9.95 -9.43 5.70
CA ASN A 289 9.86 -8.15 5.01
C ASN A 289 9.02 -7.12 5.82
N CYS A 290 7.98 -7.58 6.54
CA CYS A 290 7.22 -6.72 7.45
C CYS A 290 8.08 -6.20 8.60
N VAL A 291 8.95 -7.04 9.19
CA VAL A 291 9.88 -6.64 10.24
C VAL A 291 10.91 -5.64 9.69
N GLU A 292 11.49 -5.94 8.54
CA GLU A 292 12.49 -5.09 7.87
C GLU A 292 11.92 -3.77 7.33
N SER A 293 10.60 -3.68 7.12
CA SER A 293 9.95 -2.42 6.71
C SER A 293 9.84 -1.39 7.83
N VAL A 294 10.10 -1.78 9.08
CA VAL A 294 10.12 -0.86 10.23
C VAL A 294 11.45 -0.12 10.27
N PRO A 295 11.46 1.23 10.17
CA PRO A 295 12.70 2.00 10.18
C PRO A 295 13.59 1.67 11.38
N GLU A 296 14.89 1.53 11.13
CA GLU A 296 15.89 1.22 12.16
C GLU A 296 16.07 2.37 13.15
N GLU A 297 15.85 3.61 12.71
CA GLU A 297 15.99 4.82 13.50
C GLU A 297 14.95 4.95 14.64
N LEU A 298 13.87 4.16 14.60
CA LEU A 298 12.83 4.20 15.64
C LEU A 298 13.30 3.52 16.92
N GLU A 299 12.98 4.15 18.04
CA GLU A 299 13.25 3.54 19.34
C GLU A 299 12.39 2.31 19.57
N LYS A 300 13.04 1.21 19.97
CA LYS A 300 12.42 -0.10 20.24
C LYS A 300 12.73 -0.52 21.69
N GLU A 301 11.88 -1.38 22.25
CA GLU A 301 12.19 -2.07 23.51
C GLU A 301 13.23 -3.16 23.23
N GLU A 302 13.88 -3.70 24.29
CA GLU A 302 14.88 -4.78 24.17
C GLU A 302 14.33 -6.02 23.49
N ASN A 303 13.04 -6.28 23.65
CA ASN A 303 12.33 -7.36 22.96
C ASN A 303 11.08 -6.81 22.28
N VAL A 304 11.04 -6.91 20.95
CA VAL A 304 9.91 -6.53 20.14
C VAL A 304 9.09 -7.76 19.79
N PHE A 305 7.83 -7.78 20.20
CA PHE A 305 6.91 -8.86 19.85
C PHE A 305 6.23 -8.58 18.52
N VAL A 306 6.24 -9.57 17.62
CA VAL A 306 5.58 -9.48 16.30
C VAL A 306 4.39 -10.44 16.28
N CYS A 307 3.18 -9.89 16.27
CA CYS A 307 1.94 -10.65 16.20
C CYS A 307 1.50 -10.84 14.75
N ALA A 308 1.34 -12.09 14.32
CA ALA A 308 0.88 -12.43 12.96
C ALA A 308 -0.27 -13.45 12.99
N ASP A 309 -1.05 -13.54 11.91
CA ASP A 309 -2.07 -14.56 11.76
C ASP A 309 -1.50 -15.88 11.22
N THR A 310 -2.38 -16.87 11.05
CA THR A 310 -2.00 -18.19 10.50
C THR A 310 -1.46 -18.15 9.09
N GLY A 311 -1.75 -17.11 8.33
CA GLY A 311 -1.28 -16.89 6.96
C GLY A 311 0.24 -16.72 6.89
N TYR A 312 0.85 -16.21 7.95
CA TYR A 312 2.29 -15.97 8.06
C TYR A 312 3.07 -17.16 8.63
N PHE A 313 2.38 -18.18 9.15
CA PHE A 313 3.07 -19.26 9.85
C PHE A 313 3.94 -20.10 8.91
N SER A 314 5.25 -20.03 9.13
CA SER A 314 6.26 -20.92 8.53
C SER A 314 7.40 -21.07 9.53
N SER A 315 7.61 -22.30 10.04
CA SER A 315 8.63 -22.56 11.05
C SER A 315 10.03 -22.09 10.62
N SER A 316 10.43 -22.40 9.39
CA SER A 316 11.76 -22.05 8.87
C SER A 316 11.93 -20.53 8.68
N LEU A 317 10.88 -19.82 8.22
CA LEU A 317 10.94 -18.37 8.03
C LEU A 317 10.90 -17.62 9.35
N ILE A 318 10.11 -18.08 10.33
CA ILE A 318 10.09 -17.50 11.67
C ILE A 318 11.46 -17.66 12.34
N GLU A 319 12.04 -18.87 12.28
CA GLU A 319 13.36 -19.14 12.82
C GLU A 319 14.43 -18.26 12.17
N LYS A 320 14.38 -18.12 10.84
CA LYS A 320 15.29 -17.24 10.10
C LYS A 320 15.14 -15.78 10.54
N THR A 321 13.90 -15.29 10.67
CA THR A 321 13.61 -13.92 11.10
C THR A 321 14.16 -13.66 12.52
N GLU A 322 13.91 -14.57 13.47
CA GLU A 322 14.39 -14.42 14.86
C GLU A 322 15.92 -14.57 15.01
N LYS A 323 16.59 -15.28 14.08
CA LYS A 323 18.06 -15.34 14.02
C LYS A 323 18.68 -14.05 13.47
N GLU A 324 18.08 -13.50 12.43
CA GLU A 324 18.56 -12.27 11.80
C GLU A 324 18.21 -11.01 12.62
N HIS A 325 17.13 -11.06 13.41
CA HIS A 325 16.67 -10.02 14.33
C HIS A 325 16.52 -10.58 15.75
N PRO A 326 17.62 -10.67 16.54
CA PRO A 326 17.60 -11.30 17.87
C PRO A 326 16.70 -10.60 18.90
N ASP A 327 16.43 -9.32 18.69
CA ASP A 327 15.51 -8.48 19.47
C ASP A 327 14.04 -8.78 19.17
N VAL A 328 13.75 -9.55 18.11
CA VAL A 328 12.37 -9.85 17.67
C VAL A 328 11.93 -11.22 18.18
N LYS A 329 10.71 -11.26 18.74
CA LYS A 329 10.01 -12.48 19.15
C LYS A 329 8.68 -12.60 18.43
N VAL A 330 8.51 -13.65 17.62
CA VAL A 330 7.29 -13.86 16.82
C VAL A 330 6.23 -14.61 17.63
N ILE A 331 5.02 -14.09 17.63
CA ILE A 331 3.81 -14.74 18.18
C ILE A 331 2.81 -14.91 17.03
N CYS A 332 2.75 -16.11 16.47
CA CYS A 332 1.97 -16.40 15.28
C CYS A 332 0.99 -17.54 15.53
N ALA A 333 -0.28 -17.40 15.13
CA ALA A 333 -1.23 -18.50 15.21
C ALA A 333 -0.81 -19.64 14.27
N THR A 334 -0.88 -20.87 14.78
CA THR A 334 -0.51 -22.08 14.03
C THR A 334 -1.69 -22.76 13.33
N GLU A 335 -2.91 -22.43 13.75
CA GLU A 335 -4.19 -22.94 13.25
C GLU A 335 -5.26 -21.86 13.32
N ARG A 336 -6.30 -21.98 12.50
CA ARG A 336 -7.49 -21.14 12.65
C ARG A 336 -8.19 -21.51 13.95
N GLU A 337 -8.31 -20.53 14.87
CA GLU A 337 -9.05 -20.76 16.10
C GLU A 337 -10.54 -20.95 15.77
N PRO A 338 -11.19 -21.99 16.36
CA PRO A 338 -12.63 -22.09 16.34
C PRO A 338 -13.25 -20.87 17.07
N HIS A 339 -14.34 -20.36 16.55
CA HIS A 339 -15.08 -19.26 17.20
C HIS A 339 -15.64 -19.73 18.55
N GLY A 340 -15.15 -19.16 19.65
CA GLY A 340 -15.55 -19.44 21.03
C GLY A 340 -14.56 -20.32 21.79
N LYS A 341 -14.28 -19.97 23.05
CA LYS A 341 -13.51 -20.83 23.98
C LYS A 341 -14.43 -21.87 24.59
N THR A 342 -14.01 -23.12 24.62
CA THR A 342 -14.71 -24.17 25.39
C THR A 342 -14.55 -23.92 26.90
N VAL A 343 -15.49 -24.41 27.71
CA VAL A 343 -15.43 -24.28 29.18
C VAL A 343 -14.09 -24.79 29.73
N LYS A 344 -13.59 -25.90 29.19
CA LYS A 344 -12.28 -26.47 29.56
C LYS A 344 -11.12 -25.46 29.28
N GLN A 345 -11.15 -24.75 28.16
CA GLN A 345 -10.13 -23.75 27.80
C GLN A 345 -10.19 -22.48 28.66
N ILE A 346 -11.37 -22.17 29.22
CA ILE A 346 -11.56 -21.02 30.13
C ILE A 346 -10.92 -21.30 31.49
N PHE A 347 -11.00 -22.55 31.99
CA PHE A 347 -10.51 -22.94 33.32
C PHE A 347 -9.09 -23.52 33.30
N GLU A 348 -8.45 -23.69 32.12
CA GLU A 348 -7.10 -24.18 32.00
C GLU A 348 -6.11 -23.15 32.59
N LYS A 349 -5.35 -23.56 33.63
CA LYS A 349 -4.28 -22.73 34.20
C LYS A 349 -3.13 -22.66 33.20
N LEU A 350 -2.84 -21.46 32.73
CA LEU A 350 -1.78 -21.22 31.78
C LEU A 350 -0.48 -20.81 32.50
N PRO A 351 0.70 -21.17 31.97
CA PRO A 351 1.98 -20.64 32.45
C PRO A 351 2.02 -19.13 32.37
N GLU A 352 2.60 -18.43 33.35
CA GLU A 352 2.60 -16.97 33.43
C GLU A 352 3.46 -16.32 32.34
N ARG A 353 4.64 -16.89 32.07
CA ARG A 353 5.65 -16.34 31.18
C ARG A 353 5.92 -17.22 29.97
N LEU A 354 6.44 -16.65 28.92
CA LEU A 354 7.08 -17.34 27.82
C LEU A 354 8.21 -18.19 28.42
N LEU A 355 8.20 -19.51 28.16
CA LEU A 355 9.26 -20.41 28.61
C LEU A 355 10.59 -19.90 28.02
N GLU A 356 11.64 -19.83 28.86
CA GLU A 356 12.99 -19.56 28.38
C GLU A 356 13.38 -20.62 27.36
N GLU A 357 13.55 -20.19 26.13
CA GLU A 357 13.93 -21.06 25.03
C GLU A 357 15.44 -21.28 25.06
N LYS A 358 15.87 -22.53 25.01
CA LYS A 358 17.29 -22.85 24.88
C LYS A 358 17.78 -22.34 23.53
N SER A 359 18.89 -21.61 23.53
CA SER A 359 19.54 -21.16 22.32
C SER A 359 19.88 -22.37 21.44
N GLY A 360 19.40 -22.37 20.18
CA GLY A 360 19.68 -23.40 19.19
C GLY A 360 18.54 -24.41 18.94
N GLU A 361 17.40 -24.34 19.65
CA GLU A 361 16.24 -25.17 19.33
C GLU A 361 15.51 -24.66 18.07
N THR A 362 15.22 -25.60 17.14
CA THR A 362 14.47 -25.29 15.91
C THR A 362 13.02 -24.89 16.22
N MET A 363 12.52 -23.86 15.58
CA MET A 363 11.12 -23.43 15.70
C MET A 363 10.21 -24.56 15.20
N SER A 364 9.35 -25.07 16.06
CA SER A 364 8.34 -26.07 15.71
C SER A 364 6.93 -25.51 15.90
N LYS A 365 5.94 -26.16 15.27
CA LYS A 365 4.53 -25.81 15.48
C LYS A 365 4.11 -25.96 16.95
N GLU A 366 4.67 -26.95 17.65
CA GLU A 366 4.41 -27.19 19.06
C GLU A 366 5.01 -26.08 19.94
N LYS A 367 6.24 -25.70 19.65
CA LYS A 367 6.91 -24.56 20.32
C LYS A 367 6.11 -23.26 20.20
N MET A 368 5.63 -22.94 19.01
CA MET A 368 4.76 -21.78 18.80
C MET A 368 3.42 -21.90 19.54
N ARG A 369 2.83 -23.10 19.58
CA ARG A 369 1.62 -23.35 20.39
C ARG A 369 1.88 -23.16 21.89
N THR A 370 3.06 -23.56 22.38
CA THR A 370 3.45 -23.33 23.76
C THR A 370 3.60 -21.85 24.07
N ARG A 371 4.25 -21.07 23.18
CA ARG A 371 4.31 -19.59 23.29
C ARG A 371 2.91 -18.97 23.38
N LEU A 372 2.00 -19.36 22.50
CA LEU A 372 0.61 -18.86 22.48
C LEU A 372 -0.20 -19.26 23.71
N LYS A 373 0.12 -20.39 24.36
CA LYS A 373 -0.59 -20.88 25.55
C LYS A 373 -0.14 -20.22 26.85
N THR A 374 0.92 -19.42 26.86
CA THR A 374 1.29 -18.62 28.04
C THR A 374 0.32 -17.45 28.22
N GLN A 375 0.17 -16.94 29.44
CA GLN A 375 -0.64 -15.75 29.72
C GLN A 375 -0.10 -14.53 28.97
N GLU A 376 1.21 -14.36 28.93
CA GLU A 376 1.90 -13.29 28.19
C GLU A 376 1.64 -13.42 26.68
N GLY A 377 1.86 -14.59 26.09
CA GLY A 377 1.60 -14.83 24.66
C GLY A 377 0.15 -14.59 24.27
N GLN A 378 -0.82 -14.97 25.12
CA GLN A 378 -2.23 -14.68 24.88
C GLN A 378 -2.54 -13.18 24.98
N LYS A 379 -1.99 -12.49 25.97
CA LYS A 379 -2.16 -11.05 26.13
C LYS A 379 -1.62 -10.31 24.92
N ILE A 380 -0.42 -10.66 24.46
CA ILE A 380 0.22 -10.07 23.28
C ILE A 380 -0.61 -10.40 22.03
N TYR A 381 -0.92 -11.67 21.79
CA TYR A 381 -1.66 -12.07 20.60
C TYR A 381 -3.08 -11.49 20.53
N SER A 382 -3.75 -11.31 21.67
CA SER A 382 -5.09 -10.70 21.72
C SER A 382 -5.12 -9.26 21.17
N LYS A 383 -4.00 -8.53 21.28
CA LYS A 383 -3.87 -7.18 20.72
C LYS A 383 -3.99 -7.14 19.18
N ARG A 384 -3.67 -8.26 18.47
CA ARG A 384 -3.70 -8.31 17.00
C ARG A 384 -5.02 -7.86 16.41
N LYS A 385 -6.14 -8.46 16.84
CA LYS A 385 -7.48 -8.16 16.32
C LYS A 385 -7.92 -6.72 16.56
N THR A 386 -7.42 -6.10 17.62
CA THR A 386 -7.75 -4.71 17.99
C THR A 386 -6.74 -3.70 17.42
N THR A 387 -5.77 -4.13 16.62
CA THR A 387 -4.70 -3.27 16.09
C THR A 387 -4.79 -3.13 14.58
N VAL A 388 -4.31 -4.11 13.82
CA VAL A 388 -4.15 -3.97 12.37
C VAL A 388 -5.49 -4.02 11.61
N GLU A 389 -6.43 -4.87 12.03
CA GLU A 389 -7.75 -4.96 11.38
C GLU A 389 -8.53 -3.63 11.41
N PRO A 390 -8.64 -2.92 12.56
CA PRO A 390 -9.24 -1.59 12.59
C PRO A 390 -8.51 -0.56 11.72
N VAL A 391 -7.17 -0.60 11.65
CA VAL A 391 -6.37 0.31 10.81
C VAL A 391 -6.76 0.16 9.35
N PHE A 392 -6.78 -1.06 8.82
CA PHE A 392 -7.23 -1.32 7.45
C PHE A 392 -8.71 -0.97 7.25
N GLY A 393 -9.53 -1.17 8.28
CA GLY A 393 -10.93 -0.74 8.29
C GLY A 393 -11.07 0.77 8.13
N ILE A 394 -10.25 1.56 8.82
CA ILE A 394 -10.21 3.02 8.71
C ILE A 394 -9.76 3.43 7.30
N ILE A 395 -8.67 2.88 6.78
CA ILE A 395 -8.17 3.20 5.44
C ILE A 395 -9.24 2.92 4.37
N LYS A 396 -9.86 1.73 4.41
CA LYS A 396 -10.81 1.32 3.38
C LYS A 396 -12.20 1.96 3.51
N ARG A 397 -12.69 2.17 4.74
CA ARG A 397 -14.07 2.62 4.98
C ARG A 397 -14.16 4.09 5.34
N VAL A 398 -13.29 4.56 6.25
CA VAL A 398 -13.34 5.94 6.73
C VAL A 398 -12.62 6.85 5.75
N MET A 399 -11.37 6.56 5.38
CA MET A 399 -10.65 7.32 4.35
C MET A 399 -11.20 7.03 2.94
N GLY A 400 -11.80 5.86 2.70
CA GLY A 400 -12.41 5.50 1.42
C GLY A 400 -11.41 5.01 0.37
N PHE A 401 -10.17 4.72 0.74
CA PHE A 401 -9.15 4.25 -0.19
C PHE A 401 -9.33 2.75 -0.48
N ARG A 402 -9.94 2.44 -1.62
CA ARG A 402 -10.28 1.07 -2.02
C ARG A 402 -9.65 0.63 -3.33
N GLN A 403 -9.13 1.57 -4.10
CA GLN A 403 -8.54 1.33 -5.41
C GLN A 403 -7.41 2.33 -5.65
N PHE A 404 -6.32 1.85 -6.23
CA PHE A 404 -5.23 2.69 -6.69
C PHE A 404 -5.63 3.49 -7.92
N LEU A 405 -5.08 4.69 -8.06
CA LEU A 405 -5.22 5.53 -9.25
C LEU A 405 -3.99 5.41 -10.15
N MET A 406 -2.85 5.08 -9.58
CA MET A 406 -1.61 4.85 -10.29
C MET A 406 -1.48 3.38 -10.73
N ARG A 407 -0.49 3.05 -11.55
CA ARG A 407 -0.20 1.71 -12.08
C ARG A 407 1.27 1.40 -11.94
N GLY A 408 1.59 0.11 -11.83
CA GLY A 408 2.95 -0.38 -11.62
C GLY A 408 3.36 -0.32 -10.16
N LEU A 409 4.09 -1.35 -9.69
CA LEU A 409 4.40 -1.57 -8.27
C LEU A 409 5.10 -0.37 -7.63
N GLU A 410 6.00 0.27 -8.37
CA GLU A 410 6.73 1.44 -7.90
C GLU A 410 5.82 2.63 -7.60
N ASN A 411 4.91 2.96 -8.53
CA ASN A 411 3.95 4.05 -8.35
C ASN A 411 2.90 3.72 -7.28
N ILE A 412 2.51 2.45 -7.19
CA ILE A 412 1.62 1.94 -6.13
C ILE A 412 2.27 2.15 -4.76
N GLY A 413 3.60 1.93 -4.65
CA GLY A 413 4.35 2.23 -3.43
C GLY A 413 4.21 3.68 -3.01
N ILE A 414 4.37 4.62 -3.93
CA ILE A 414 4.24 6.06 -3.66
C ILE A 414 2.83 6.41 -3.18
N GLU A 415 1.81 5.90 -3.85
CA GLU A 415 0.42 6.18 -3.49
C GLU A 415 0.07 5.56 -2.12
N TRP A 416 0.62 4.38 -1.83
CA TRP A 416 0.45 3.72 -0.54
C TRP A 416 1.19 4.45 0.59
N ASP A 417 2.42 4.95 0.34
CA ASP A 417 3.14 5.78 1.31
C ASP A 417 2.33 7.03 1.69
N LEU A 418 1.71 7.71 0.72
CA LEU A 418 0.83 8.84 0.98
C LEU A 418 -0.40 8.47 1.82
N VAL A 419 -1.02 7.33 1.55
CA VAL A 419 -2.17 6.83 2.34
C VAL A 419 -1.74 6.57 3.78
N THR A 420 -0.61 5.90 3.99
CA THR A 420 -0.11 5.56 5.33
C THR A 420 0.39 6.77 6.10
N ILE A 421 1.06 7.74 5.44
CA ILE A 421 1.41 9.04 6.01
C ILE A 421 0.15 9.77 6.48
N SER A 422 -0.85 9.89 5.62
CA SER A 422 -2.09 10.59 5.94
C SER A 422 -2.88 9.91 7.06
N TYR A 423 -2.89 8.57 7.09
CA TYR A 423 -3.42 7.82 8.21
C TYR A 423 -2.67 8.15 9.52
N ASN A 424 -1.32 8.08 9.50
CA ASN A 424 -0.51 8.34 10.68
C ASN A 424 -0.66 9.79 11.19
N VAL A 425 -0.67 10.78 10.30
CA VAL A 425 -0.90 12.19 10.66
C VAL A 425 -2.28 12.38 11.30
N SER A 426 -3.33 11.77 10.71
CA SER A 426 -4.67 11.79 11.32
C SER A 426 -4.69 11.13 12.70
N ARG A 427 -3.92 10.05 12.87
CA ARG A 427 -3.80 9.35 14.16
C ARG A 427 -3.05 10.18 15.20
N MET A 428 -1.92 10.81 14.81
CA MET A 428 -1.17 11.72 15.66
C MET A 428 -2.04 12.89 16.13
N TYR A 429 -2.79 13.50 15.22
CA TYR A 429 -3.74 14.56 15.54
C TYR A 429 -4.81 14.11 16.55
N ALA A 430 -5.38 12.92 16.35
CA ALA A 430 -6.35 12.36 17.30
C ALA A 430 -5.72 12.09 18.68
N LEU A 431 -4.50 11.58 18.75
CA LEU A 431 -3.77 11.34 20.01
C LEU A 431 -3.42 12.64 20.73
N LYS A 432 -2.98 13.68 20.00
CA LYS A 432 -2.74 15.04 20.55
C LYS A 432 -4.00 15.58 21.23
N ASN A 433 -5.15 15.49 20.56
CA ASN A 433 -6.42 15.99 21.09
C ASN A 433 -6.90 15.18 22.32
N LEU A 434 -6.70 13.87 22.34
CA LEU A 434 -7.01 13.02 23.50
C LEU A 434 -6.12 13.33 24.71
N SER A 435 -4.85 13.69 24.51
CA SER A 435 -3.94 14.10 25.59
C SER A 435 -4.36 15.43 26.20
N LEU A 436 -4.74 16.41 25.37
CA LEU A 436 -5.24 17.71 25.83
C LEU A 436 -6.57 17.61 26.58
N ALA A 437 -7.45 16.69 26.21
CA ALA A 437 -8.72 16.50 26.89
C ALA A 437 -8.60 15.80 28.26
N LYS A 438 -7.44 15.21 28.57
CA LYS A 438 -7.15 14.57 29.87
C LYS A 438 -6.40 15.48 30.86
N MET A 439 -5.90 16.62 30.41
CA MET A 439 -5.34 17.68 31.22
C MET A 439 -6.41 18.67 31.69
#